data_4e17436542d37ec91d4291e05e0b7042
#
_entry.id   4e17436542d37ec91d4291e05e0b7042
#
_cell.length_a   1.000
_cell.length_b   1.000
_cell.length_c   1.000
_cell.angle_alpha   90.00
_cell.angle_beta   90.00
_cell.angle_gamma   90.00
#
_symmetry.space_group_name_H-M   'P 1'
#
loop_
_entity.id
_entity.type
_entity.pdbx_description
1 polymer ?
#
loop_
_entity_poly.entity_id
_entity_poly.type
_entity_poly.pdbx_seq_one_letter_code
_entity_poly.pdbx_strand_id
1 'polypeptide(L)' 'KMTTEEKISKVKESIKAMKEIEKLEKEVVRLKKNIETKKAKIEELAKSL' A
#
# COMPACT_ATOMS: atom_id res chain seq x y z
N LYS A 1 4.97 -4.55 34.92
CA LYS A 1 4.99 -3.17 34.37
C LYS A 1 6.14 -2.99 33.40
N MET A 2 5.87 -2.30 32.31
CA MET A 2 6.92 -2.01 31.33
C MET A 2 7.79 -0.85 31.78
N THR A 3 9.09 -0.97 31.54
CA THR A 3 10.02 0.11 31.80
C THR A 3 9.82 1.21 30.74
N THR A 4 10.38 2.39 30.97
CA THR A 4 10.33 3.49 30.01
C THR A 4 10.97 3.08 28.68
N GLU A 5 12.08 2.35 28.74
CA GLU A 5 12.80 1.86 27.55
C GLU A 5 11.94 0.91 26.73
N GLU A 6 11.22 0.01 27.39
CA GLU A 6 10.31 -0.92 26.73
C GLU A 6 9.16 -0.18 26.06
N LYS A 7 8.61 0.84 26.71
CA LYS A 7 7.56 1.66 26.14
C LYS A 7 8.03 2.40 24.88
N ILE A 8 9.22 2.97 24.95
CA ILE A 8 9.83 3.65 23.80
C ILE A 8 10.04 2.68 22.64
N SER A 9 10.55 1.49 22.94
CA SER A 9 10.78 0.45 21.95
C SER A 9 9.47 0.06 21.24
N LYS A 10 8.39 -0.12 21.99
CA LYS A 10 7.08 -0.46 21.43
C LYS A 10 6.51 0.66 20.54
N VAL A 11 6.70 1.91 20.96
CA VAL A 11 6.28 3.06 20.15
C VAL A 11 7.04 3.09 18.84
N LYS A 12 8.35 2.85 18.88
CA LYS A 12 9.18 2.81 17.67
C LYS A 12 8.72 1.71 16.71
N GLU A 13 8.39 0.53 17.24
CA GLU A 13 7.87 -0.57 16.44
C GLU A 13 6.55 -0.20 15.79
N SER A 14 5.66 0.46 16.53
CA SER A 14 4.36 0.91 16.01
C SER A 14 4.54 1.93 14.88
N ILE A 15 5.45 2.87 15.04
CA ILE A 15 5.75 3.87 14.01
C ILE A 15 6.27 3.20 12.75
N LYS A 16 7.17 2.24 12.91
CA LYS A 16 7.74 1.48 11.80
C LYS A 16 6.64 0.73 11.04
N ALA A 17 5.74 0.09 11.80
CA ALA A 17 4.60 -0.63 11.20
C ALA A 17 3.68 0.31 10.43
N MET A 18 3.38 1.49 10.98
CA MET A 18 2.54 2.48 10.32
C MET A 18 3.15 2.97 9.01
N LYS A 19 4.46 3.19 8.99
CA LYS A 19 5.17 3.58 7.77
C LYS A 19 5.09 2.51 6.69
N GLU A 20 5.21 1.25 7.10
CA GLU A 20 5.09 0.12 6.17
C GLU A 20 3.68 0.02 5.61
N ILE A 21 2.67 0.23 6.46
CA ILE A 21 1.27 0.24 6.04
C ILE A 21 1.04 1.33 4.99
N GLU A 22 1.53 2.55 5.23
CA GLU A 22 1.40 3.65 4.28
C GLU A 22 2.04 3.32 2.93
N LYS A 23 3.21 2.71 2.97
CA LYS A 23 3.92 2.29 1.76
C LYS A 23 3.09 1.28 0.97
N LEU A 24 2.56 0.28 1.65
CA LEU A 24 1.74 -0.75 1.02
C LEU A 24 0.44 -0.18 0.46
N GLU A 25 -0.19 0.75 1.17
CA GLU A 25 -1.40 1.41 0.69
C GLU A 25 -1.14 2.18 -0.62
N LYS A 26 -0.01 2.87 -0.70
CA LYS A 26 0.38 3.58 -1.92
C LYS A 26 0.62 2.61 -3.08
N GLU A 27 1.23 1.46 -2.80
CA GLU A 27 1.43 0.43 -3.81
C GLU A 27 0.10 -0.13 -4.31
N VAL A 28 -0.85 -0.35 -3.41
CA VAL A 28 -2.19 -0.83 -3.77
C VAL A 28 -2.89 0.16 -4.71
N VAL A 29 -2.83 1.45 -4.38
CA VAL A 29 -3.42 2.50 -5.23
C VAL A 29 -2.79 2.49 -6.62
N ARG A 30 -1.47 2.38 -6.70
CA ARG A 30 -0.74 2.33 -7.97
C ARG A 30 -1.15 1.11 -8.80
N LEU A 31 -1.25 -0.05 -8.14
CA LEU A 31 -1.64 -1.28 -8.81
C LEU A 31 -3.08 -1.23 -9.31
N LYS A 32 -3.99 -0.66 -8.54
CA LYS A 32 -5.38 -0.46 -8.96
C LYS A 32 -5.47 0.41 -10.19
N LYS A 33 -4.67 1.48 -10.22
CA LYS A 33 -4.63 2.38 -11.37
C LYS A 33 -4.11 1.65 -12.61
N ASN A 34 -3.07 0.82 -12.45
CA ASN A 34 -2.54 0.02 -13.53
C ASN A 34 -3.57 -0.96 -14.07
N ILE A 35 -4.35 -1.58 -13.19
CA ILE A 35 -5.43 -2.49 -13.58
C ILE A 35 -6.47 -1.75 -14.43
N GLU A 36 -6.88 -0.56 -13.99
CA GLU A 36 -7.86 0.23 -14.72
C GLU A 36 -7.36 0.61 -16.12
N THR A 37 -6.08 0.99 -16.21
CA THR A 37 -5.46 1.33 -17.50
C THR A 37 -5.46 0.13 -18.44
N LYS A 38 -5.12 -1.04 -17.91
CA LYS A 38 -5.09 -2.27 -18.72
C LYS A 38 -6.49 -2.70 -19.15
N LYS A 39 -7.47 -2.57 -18.27
CA LYS A 39 -8.87 -2.86 -18.62
C LYS A 39 -9.36 -1.98 -19.75
N ALA A 40 -9.04 -0.68 -19.70
CA ALA A 40 -9.40 0.25 -20.75
C ALA A 40 -8.76 -0.14 -22.08
N LYS A 41 -7.51 -0.59 -22.04
CA LYS A 41 -6.79 -1.05 -23.23
C LYS A 41 -7.43 -2.31 -23.83
N ILE A 42 -7.85 -3.23 -22.97
CA ILE A 42 -8.54 -4.45 -23.40
C ILE A 42 -9.83 -4.09 -24.11
N GLU A 43 -10.63 -3.17 -23.57
CA GLU A 43 -11.86 -2.73 -24.17
C GLU A 43 -11.63 -2.07 -25.53
N GLU A 44 -10.60 -1.24 -25.60
CA GLU A 44 -10.25 -0.57 -26.85
C GLU A 44 -9.88 -1.59 -27.94
N LEU A 45 -9.05 -2.56 -27.58
CA LEU A 45 -8.65 -3.62 -28.50
C LEU A 45 -9.81 -4.51 -28.91
N ALA A 46 -10.71 -4.81 -27.97
CA ALA A 46 -11.89 -5.62 -28.24
C ALA A 46 -12.81 -4.94 -29.28
N LYS A 47 -12.88 -3.62 -29.26
CA LYS A 47 -13.69 -2.87 -30.24
C LYS A 47 -13.13 -2.98 -31.66
N SER A 48 -11.85 -3.33 -31.77
CA SER A 48 -11.20 -3.50 -33.09
C SER A 48 -11.52 -4.85 -33.73
N LEU A 49 -12.06 -5.75 -32.94
CA LEU A 49 -12.42 -7.07 -33.44
C LEU A 49 -13.81 -7.02 -34.10
#